data_7a626e48a7ae34cba7e422bab693f19c
#
_entry.id   7a626e48a7ae34cba7e422bab693f19c
#
_cell.length_a   1.000
_cell.length_b   1.000
_cell.length_c   1.000
_cell.angle_alpha   90.00
_cell.angle_beta   90.00
_cell.angle_gamma   90.00
#
_symmetry.space_group_name_H-M   'P 1'
#
loop_
_entity.id
_entity.type
_entity.pdbx_description
1 polymer ?
#
loop_
_entity_poly.entity_id
_entity_poly.type
_entity_poly.pdbx_seq_one_letter_code
_entity_poly.pdbx_strand_id
1 'polypeptide(L)'
;MSIAGQFRPLPAGGETVPVSGILKQGLDLVEDLSRKLQHLDNLMLTGRPNEISEAAAIVEMALRSASPAFAEIAETMGRLGASNLAAAAAQLRHIEEEDAAGLAEALRSALTRFAKRSVSANRRAHQLNRGLNAALKTLQALGVQESGRLIAEA
;
A
#
# COMPACT_ATOMS: atom_id res chain seq x y z
N MET A 1 -2.94 0.63 -36.76
CA MET A 1 -2.72 0.44 -36.41
C MET A 1 -2.87 0.38 -35.53
N SER A 2 -2.89 0.60 -35.61
CA SER A 2 -2.69 0.38 -35.05
C SER A 2 -3.03 0.41 -34.18
N ILE A 3 -3.09 0.62 -34.47
CA ILE A 3 -3.08 0.41 -33.97
C ILE A 3 -3.25 0.37 -33.19
N ALA A 4 -3.26 0.63 -33.59
CA ALA A 4 -3.04 0.43 -33.06
C ALA A 4 -3.21 0.47 -32.29
N GLY A 5 -3.34 0.70 -32.53
CA GLY A 5 -3.00 0.60 -32.25
C GLY A 5 -3.30 0.59 -31.41
N GLN A 6 -3.40 0.55 -31.50
CA GLN A 6 -3.22 0.40 -31.13
C GLN A 6 -3.32 0.35 -30.30
N PHE A 7 -3.41 0.63 -30.47
CA PHE A 7 -3.10 0.40 -29.98
C PHE A 7 -3.09 0.61 -29.25
N ARG A 8 -2.96 0.78 -29.28
CA ARG A 8 -2.59 1.01 -28.83
C ARG A 8 -2.59 1.38 -28.05
N PRO A 9 -2.55 1.48 -28.14
CA PRO A 9 -2.18 1.83 -27.54
C PRO A 9 -2.30 2.20 -26.70
N LEU A 10 -2.31 2.35 -26.77
CA LEU A 10 -2.00 2.66 -26.17
C LEU A 10 -1.98 3.15 -25.46
N PRO A 11 -1.93 3.21 -25.45
CA PRO A 11 -1.49 3.63 -24.98
C PRO A 11 -1.32 3.81 -24.42
N ALA A 12 -1.30 4.11 -24.78
CA ALA A 12 -0.80 4.11 -24.39
C ALA A 12 -0.63 4.07 -23.73
N GLY A 13 -0.69 4.24 -23.98
CA GLY A 13 -0.19 4.00 -23.53
C GLY A 13 -0.18 3.64 -22.80
N GLY A 14 -0.22 3.98 -23.17
CA GLY A 14 0.01 3.51 -22.85
C GLY A 14 0.09 2.96 -22.21
N GLU A 15 0.70 3.82 -22.86
CA GLU A 15 1.01 2.99 -22.45
C GLU A 15 0.82 2.23 -21.28
N THR A 16 1.00 1.30 -21.30
CA THR A 16 0.57 0.45 -20.23
C THR A 16 1.75 0.16 -19.32
N VAL A 17 1.66 0.59 -18.08
CA VAL A 17 2.67 0.25 -17.08
C VAL A 17 2.55 -1.25 -16.81
N PRO A 18 3.64 -2.02 -16.92
CA PRO A 18 3.58 -3.45 -16.60
C PRO A 18 3.17 -3.69 -15.15
N VAL A 19 2.55 -4.83 -14.90
CA VAL A 19 2.12 -5.20 -13.54
C VAL A 19 3.28 -5.11 -12.57
N SER A 20 4.46 -5.60 -12.97
CA SER A 20 5.64 -5.53 -12.12
C SER A 20 6.00 -4.10 -11.74
N GLY A 21 5.85 -3.15 -12.65
CA GLY A 21 6.10 -1.74 -12.39
C GLY A 21 5.13 -1.17 -11.37
N ILE A 22 3.86 -1.52 -11.51
CA ILE A 22 2.82 -1.08 -10.58
C ILE A 22 3.09 -1.61 -9.17
N LEU A 23 3.41 -2.89 -9.08
CA LEU A 23 3.69 -3.53 -7.80
C LEU A 23 4.98 -3.00 -7.16
N LYS A 24 5.99 -2.75 -7.97
CA LYS A 24 7.26 -2.20 -7.48
C LYS A 24 7.06 -0.79 -6.93
N GLN A 25 6.30 0.03 -7.64
CA GLN A 25 5.99 1.37 -7.18
C GLN A 25 5.24 1.32 -5.85
N GLY A 26 4.27 0.41 -5.75
CA GLY A 26 3.52 0.22 -4.51
C GLY A 26 4.42 -0.20 -3.37
N LEU A 27 5.33 -1.13 -3.62
CA LEU A 27 6.27 -1.61 -2.61
C LEU A 27 7.16 -0.46 -2.10
N ASP A 28 7.71 0.33 -3.03
CA ASP A 28 8.57 1.45 -2.66
C ASP A 28 7.81 2.47 -1.81
N LEU A 29 6.55 2.73 -2.16
CA LEU A 29 5.72 3.66 -1.41
C LEU A 29 5.43 3.15 0.01
N VAL A 30 5.13 1.84 0.13
CA VAL A 30 4.86 1.26 1.45
C VAL A 30 6.11 1.28 2.31
N GLU A 31 7.27 1.01 1.73
CA GLU A 31 8.52 1.07 2.47
C GLU A 31 8.82 2.48 2.94
N ASP A 32 8.54 3.47 2.11
CA ASP A 32 8.70 4.87 2.51
C ASP A 32 7.73 5.25 3.62
N LEU A 33 6.47 4.82 3.51
CA LEU A 33 5.47 5.05 4.54
C LEU A 33 5.89 4.40 5.85
N SER A 34 6.45 3.20 5.78
CA SER A 34 6.91 2.48 6.96
C SER A 34 8.03 3.25 7.67
N ARG A 35 8.94 3.85 6.91
CA ARG A 35 10.02 4.65 7.50
C ARG A 35 9.46 5.89 8.19
N LYS A 36 8.49 6.55 7.57
CA LYS A 36 7.85 7.72 8.15
C LYS A 36 7.09 7.37 9.42
N LEU A 37 6.41 6.24 9.40
CA LEU A 37 5.67 5.77 10.57
C LEU A 37 6.63 5.36 11.69
N GLN A 38 7.77 4.76 11.35
CA GLN A 38 8.81 4.43 12.32
C GLN A 38 9.31 5.68 13.01
N HIS A 39 9.53 6.74 12.24
CA HIS A 39 9.99 8.01 12.79
C HIS A 39 8.94 8.58 13.76
N LEU A 40 7.67 8.55 13.37
CA LEU A 40 6.59 8.99 14.25
C LEU A 40 6.55 8.17 15.54
N ASP A 41 6.66 6.86 15.41
CA ASP A 41 6.63 5.95 16.55
C ASP A 41 7.78 6.27 17.53
N ASN A 42 8.97 6.51 16.99
CA ASN A 42 10.13 6.89 17.82
C ASN A 42 9.90 8.22 18.54
N LEU A 43 9.31 9.19 17.85
CA LEU A 43 9.03 10.49 18.46
C LEU A 43 7.97 10.39 19.55
N MET A 44 7.00 9.49 19.40
CA MET A 44 5.99 9.29 20.44
C MET A 44 6.57 8.77 21.74
N LEU A 45 7.72 8.13 21.68
CA LEU A 45 8.38 7.63 22.89
C LEU A 45 9.20 8.70 23.60
N THR A 46 9.78 9.64 22.85
CA THR A 46 10.74 10.60 23.41
C THR A 46 10.55 12.03 22.93
N GLY A 47 9.70 12.25 21.94
CA GLY A 47 9.56 13.55 21.30
C GLY A 47 8.63 14.51 22.01
N ARG A 48 8.64 15.74 21.54
CA ARG A 48 7.77 16.81 22.04
C ARG A 48 6.46 16.81 21.26
N PRO A 49 5.37 17.33 21.87
CA PRO A 49 4.06 17.30 21.20
C PRO A 49 4.04 17.88 19.79
N ASN A 50 4.71 19.00 19.55
CA ASN A 50 4.69 19.59 18.20
C ASN A 50 5.54 18.79 17.20
N GLU A 51 6.59 18.12 17.66
CA GLU A 51 7.35 17.22 16.80
C GLU A 51 6.52 16.02 16.40
N ILE A 52 5.74 15.49 17.35
CA ILE A 52 4.84 14.37 17.10
C ILE A 52 3.76 14.79 16.10
N SER A 53 3.17 15.97 16.30
CA SER A 53 2.15 16.49 15.39
C SER A 53 2.67 16.66 13.97
N GLU A 54 3.88 17.17 13.82
CA GLU A 54 4.49 17.34 12.51
C GLU A 54 4.74 16.00 11.83
N ALA A 55 5.28 15.05 12.58
CA ALA A 55 5.54 13.72 12.03
C ALA A 55 4.25 13.02 11.64
N ALA A 56 3.20 13.18 12.44
CA ALA A 56 1.89 12.62 12.13
C ALA A 56 1.33 13.22 10.84
N ALA A 57 1.48 14.53 10.68
CA ALA A 57 1.02 15.22 9.47
C ALA A 57 1.77 14.71 8.23
N ILE A 58 3.07 14.45 8.37
CA ILE A 58 3.88 13.91 7.28
C ILE A 58 3.37 12.53 6.86
N VAL A 59 3.08 11.67 7.83
CA VAL A 59 2.53 10.34 7.55
C VAL A 59 1.19 10.47 6.82
N GLU A 60 0.32 11.32 7.32
CA GLU A 60 -1.01 11.53 6.75
C GLU A 60 -0.94 12.02 5.31
N MET A 61 -0.08 13.00 5.05
CA MET A 61 0.12 13.53 3.70
C MET A 61 0.68 12.47 2.76
N ALA A 62 1.64 11.69 3.24
CA ALA A 62 2.23 10.62 2.43
C ALA A 62 1.19 9.56 2.08
N LEU A 63 0.29 9.24 3.01
CA LEU A 63 -0.79 8.29 2.77
C LEU A 63 -1.75 8.81 1.72
N ARG A 64 -2.12 10.08 1.78
CA ARG A 64 -2.98 10.67 0.77
C ARG A 64 -2.33 10.64 -0.60
N SER A 65 -1.05 10.96 -0.64
CA SER A 65 -0.30 10.97 -1.90
C SER A 65 -0.17 9.56 -2.50
N ALA A 66 -0.13 8.54 -1.66
CA ALA A 66 0.00 7.16 -2.11
C ALA A 66 -1.34 6.54 -2.53
N SER A 67 -2.45 7.16 -2.17
CA SER A 67 -3.79 6.63 -2.43
C SER A 67 -4.02 6.25 -3.90
N PRO A 68 -3.67 7.09 -4.89
CA PRO A 68 -3.86 6.70 -6.29
C PRO A 68 -3.08 5.44 -6.67
N ALA A 69 -1.88 5.26 -6.13
CA ALA A 69 -1.07 4.08 -6.41
C ALA A 69 -1.73 2.82 -5.85
N PHE A 70 -2.29 2.92 -4.65
CA PHE A 70 -3.00 1.78 -4.06
C PHE A 70 -4.26 1.45 -4.85
N ALA A 71 -4.97 2.46 -5.34
CA ALA A 71 -6.14 2.25 -6.18
C ALA A 71 -5.74 1.53 -7.48
N GLU A 72 -4.60 1.90 -8.04
CA GLU A 72 -4.10 1.27 -9.26
C GLU A 72 -3.74 -0.20 -9.02
N ILE A 73 -3.17 -0.50 -7.85
CA ILE A 73 -2.89 -1.88 -7.47
C ILE A 73 -4.19 -2.68 -7.36
N ALA A 74 -5.19 -2.12 -6.69
CA ALA A 74 -6.49 -2.78 -6.54
C ALA A 74 -7.13 -3.05 -7.89
N GLU A 75 -7.05 -2.10 -8.80
CA GLU A 75 -7.56 -2.26 -10.16
C GLU A 75 -6.82 -3.37 -10.90
N THR A 76 -5.49 -3.40 -10.75
CA THR A 76 -4.65 -4.42 -11.36
C THR A 76 -5.03 -5.81 -10.85
N MET A 77 -5.25 -5.94 -9.54
CA MET A 77 -5.70 -7.21 -8.96
C MET A 77 -7.04 -7.63 -9.55
N GLY A 78 -7.95 -6.67 -9.72
CA GLY A 78 -9.24 -6.96 -10.35
C GLY A 78 -9.08 -7.51 -11.75
N ARG A 79 -8.17 -6.93 -12.53
CA ARG A 79 -7.91 -7.41 -13.89
C ARG A 79 -7.32 -8.82 -13.89
N LEU A 80 -6.59 -9.18 -12.85
CA LEU A 80 -6.03 -10.53 -12.70
C LEU A 80 -7.05 -11.52 -12.14
N GLY A 81 -8.23 -11.04 -11.77
CA GLY A 81 -9.25 -11.88 -11.15
C GLY A 81 -8.90 -12.27 -9.73
N ALA A 82 -8.07 -11.47 -9.06
CA ALA A 82 -7.58 -11.78 -7.72
C ALA A 82 -8.29 -10.91 -6.69
N SER A 83 -8.71 -11.51 -5.60
CA SER A 83 -9.37 -10.78 -4.52
C SER A 83 -8.38 -10.21 -3.50
N ASN A 84 -7.13 -10.65 -3.54
CA ASN A 84 -6.10 -10.13 -2.64
C ASN A 84 -4.72 -10.37 -3.26
N LEU A 85 -3.68 -9.86 -2.60
CA LEU A 85 -2.32 -9.96 -3.13
C LEU A 85 -1.78 -11.38 -3.16
N ALA A 86 -2.20 -12.24 -2.22
CA ALA A 86 -1.77 -13.64 -2.23
C ALA A 86 -2.34 -14.34 -3.47
N ALA A 87 -3.61 -14.11 -3.77
CA ALA A 87 -4.24 -14.67 -4.97
C ALA A 87 -3.61 -14.08 -6.23
N ALA A 88 -3.27 -12.80 -6.20
CA ALA A 88 -2.59 -12.16 -7.34
C ALA A 88 -1.24 -12.81 -7.61
N ALA A 89 -0.47 -13.09 -6.55
CA ALA A 89 0.83 -13.75 -6.70
C ALA A 89 0.66 -15.14 -7.32
N ALA A 90 -0.34 -15.90 -6.85
CA ALA A 90 -0.62 -17.22 -7.40
C ALA A 90 -0.99 -17.15 -8.88
N GLN A 91 -1.83 -16.19 -9.23
CA GLN A 91 -2.25 -16.01 -10.61
C GLN A 91 -1.07 -15.60 -11.50
N LEU A 92 -0.21 -14.72 -11.01
CA LEU A 92 0.98 -14.30 -11.75
C LEU A 92 1.94 -15.46 -11.98
N ARG A 93 2.09 -16.35 -10.99
CA ARG A 93 2.91 -17.55 -11.18
C ARG A 93 2.29 -18.48 -12.21
N HIS A 94 0.98 -18.58 -12.21
CA HIS A 94 0.27 -19.41 -13.17
C HIS A 94 0.53 -18.98 -14.61
N ILE A 95 0.67 -17.69 -14.84
CA ILE A 95 0.98 -17.15 -16.16
C ILE A 95 2.49 -16.90 -16.35
N GLU A 96 3.29 -17.47 -15.48
CA GLU A 96 4.76 -17.46 -15.57
C GLU A 96 5.37 -16.06 -15.44
N GLU A 97 4.72 -15.20 -14.70
CA GLU A 97 5.24 -13.87 -14.37
C GLU A 97 5.85 -13.90 -12.97
N GLU A 98 6.99 -14.59 -12.86
CA GLU A 98 7.63 -14.84 -11.56
C GLU A 98 8.09 -13.58 -10.84
N ASP A 99 8.65 -12.62 -11.60
CA ASP A 99 9.12 -11.37 -10.98
C ASP A 99 7.96 -10.61 -10.38
N ALA A 100 6.85 -10.50 -11.12
CA ALA A 100 5.67 -9.81 -10.64
C ALA A 100 5.05 -10.53 -9.44
N ALA A 101 5.06 -11.87 -9.47
CA ALA A 101 4.56 -12.68 -8.35
C ALA A 101 5.37 -12.41 -7.09
N GLY A 102 6.69 -12.37 -7.21
CA GLY A 102 7.58 -12.05 -6.10
C GLY A 102 7.32 -10.67 -5.53
N LEU A 103 7.06 -9.69 -6.41
CA LEU A 103 6.75 -8.34 -5.99
C LEU A 103 5.40 -8.28 -5.27
N ALA A 104 4.41 -9.04 -5.73
CA ALA A 104 3.11 -9.11 -5.06
C ALA A 104 3.25 -9.66 -3.65
N GLU A 105 4.09 -10.68 -3.47
CA GLU A 105 4.34 -11.24 -2.15
C GLU A 105 5.11 -10.29 -1.25
N ALA A 106 6.10 -9.61 -1.80
CA ALA A 106 6.88 -8.62 -1.06
C ALA A 106 5.98 -7.47 -0.62
N LEU A 107 5.10 -7.02 -1.52
CA LEU A 107 4.17 -5.95 -1.23
C LEU A 107 3.21 -6.38 -0.11
N ARG A 108 2.68 -7.60 -0.20
CA ARG A 108 1.79 -8.12 0.83
C ARG A 108 2.47 -8.13 2.20
N SER A 109 3.71 -8.60 2.26
CA SER A 109 4.48 -8.63 3.50
C SER A 109 4.71 -7.22 4.04
N ALA A 110 5.07 -6.29 3.16
CA ALA A 110 5.33 -4.90 3.56
C ALA A 110 4.05 -4.24 4.10
N LEU A 111 2.91 -4.48 3.44
CA LEU A 111 1.63 -3.95 3.88
C LEU A 111 1.22 -4.52 5.23
N THR A 112 1.44 -5.82 5.43
CA THR A 112 1.13 -6.46 6.70
C THR A 112 1.95 -5.84 7.84
N ARG A 113 3.24 -5.65 7.60
CA ARG A 113 4.11 -5.02 8.60
C ARG A 113 3.68 -3.58 8.88
N PHE A 114 3.35 -2.84 7.83
CA PHE A 114 2.90 -1.46 7.98
C PHE A 114 1.60 -1.40 8.79
N ALA A 115 0.65 -2.29 8.50
CA ALA A 115 -0.62 -2.32 9.20
C ALA A 115 -0.43 -2.62 10.69
N LYS A 116 0.42 -3.60 11.01
CA LYS A 116 0.70 -3.93 12.41
C LYS A 116 1.33 -2.76 13.15
N ARG A 117 2.28 -2.08 12.52
CA ARG A 117 2.92 -0.92 13.10
C ARG A 117 1.93 0.23 13.29
N SER A 118 1.01 0.41 12.32
CA SER A 118 -0.01 1.45 12.40
C SER A 118 -0.96 1.22 13.57
N VAL A 119 -1.36 -0.03 13.79
CA VAL A 119 -2.22 -0.37 14.92
C VAL A 119 -1.50 -0.04 16.24
N SER A 120 -0.25 -0.43 16.36
CA SER A 120 0.55 -0.13 17.53
C SER A 120 0.68 1.37 17.78
N ALA A 121 1.00 2.12 16.74
CA ALA A 121 1.15 3.57 16.82
C ALA A 121 -0.17 4.23 17.21
N ASN A 122 -1.26 3.74 16.64
CA ASN A 122 -2.59 4.26 16.91
C ASN A 122 -2.97 4.11 18.39
N ARG A 123 -2.60 2.99 18.98
CA ARG A 123 -2.85 2.75 20.40
C ARG A 123 -2.12 3.73 21.31
N ARG A 124 -0.97 4.20 20.87
CA ARG A 124 -0.17 5.15 21.65
C ARG A 124 -0.66 6.58 21.54
N ALA A 125 -1.32 6.89 20.43
CA ALA A 125 -1.66 8.27 20.11
C ALA A 125 -3.10 8.41 19.64
N HIS A 126 -4.04 8.28 20.54
CA HIS A 126 -5.46 8.34 20.23
C HIS A 126 -5.85 9.59 19.47
N GLN A 127 -5.28 10.73 19.86
CA GLN A 127 -5.63 12.00 19.24
C GLN A 127 -5.09 12.12 17.81
N LEU A 128 -4.16 11.25 17.42
CA LEU A 128 -3.57 11.27 16.08
C LEU A 128 -4.10 10.16 15.19
N ASN A 129 -5.09 9.42 15.66
CA ASN A 129 -5.50 8.18 15.00
C ASN A 129 -6.33 8.35 13.74
N ARG A 130 -6.82 9.56 13.47
CA ARG A 130 -7.73 9.79 12.36
C ARG A 130 -7.13 9.44 11.00
N GLY A 131 -5.93 9.95 10.74
CA GLY A 131 -5.22 9.65 9.51
C GLY A 131 -4.82 8.19 9.41
N LEU A 132 -4.37 7.63 10.53
CA LEU A 132 -3.99 6.22 10.56
C LEU A 132 -5.17 5.30 10.30
N ASN A 133 -6.34 5.64 10.81
CA ASN A 133 -7.54 4.84 10.56
C ASN A 133 -7.92 4.85 9.09
N ALA A 134 -7.80 5.99 8.42
CA ALA A 134 -8.07 6.07 6.99
C ALA A 134 -7.11 5.17 6.20
N ALA A 135 -5.84 5.18 6.59
CA ALA A 135 -4.83 4.34 5.96
C ALA A 135 -5.15 2.86 6.16
N LEU A 136 -5.54 2.49 7.37
CA LEU A 136 -5.83 1.10 7.69
C LEU A 136 -6.99 0.59 6.86
N LYS A 137 -7.99 1.44 6.60
CA LYS A 137 -9.10 1.05 5.72
C LYS A 137 -8.63 0.81 4.30
N THR A 138 -7.70 1.62 3.81
CA THR A 138 -7.12 1.42 2.49
C THR A 138 -6.39 0.08 2.42
N LEU A 139 -5.62 -0.24 3.46
CA LEU A 139 -4.89 -1.50 3.52
C LEU A 139 -5.83 -2.70 3.56
N GLN A 140 -6.93 -2.56 4.27
CA GLN A 140 -7.96 -3.59 4.34
C GLN A 140 -8.52 -3.88 2.96
N ALA A 141 -8.76 -2.83 2.18
CA ALA A 141 -9.25 -2.98 0.81
C ALA A 141 -8.28 -3.73 -0.09
N LEU A 142 -6.99 -3.74 0.26
CA LEU A 142 -5.97 -4.48 -0.49
C LEU A 142 -5.81 -5.92 0.01
N GLY A 143 -6.64 -6.34 0.95
CA GLY A 143 -6.67 -7.73 1.41
C GLY A 143 -5.75 -8.07 2.57
N VAL A 144 -5.36 -7.08 3.37
CA VAL A 144 -4.54 -7.32 4.57
C VAL A 144 -5.48 -7.73 5.70
N GLN A 145 -5.98 -8.97 5.61
CA GLN A 145 -7.09 -9.45 6.46
C GLN A 145 -6.74 -9.60 7.93
N GLU A 146 -5.58 -10.14 8.19
CA GLU A 146 -5.12 -10.39 9.55
C GLU A 146 -5.09 -9.11 10.36
N SER A 147 -4.56 -8.06 9.74
CA SER A 147 -4.48 -6.75 10.37
C SER A 147 -5.83 -6.04 10.33
N GLY A 148 -6.64 -6.33 9.31
CA GLY A 148 -7.97 -5.77 9.18
C GLY A 148 -8.84 -6.07 10.39
N ARG A 149 -8.70 -7.26 10.93
CA ARG A 149 -9.46 -7.65 12.10
C ARG A 149 -9.07 -6.83 13.33
N LEU A 150 -7.76 -6.63 13.52
CA LEU A 150 -7.27 -5.80 14.61
C LEU A 150 -7.69 -4.35 14.45
N ILE A 151 -7.70 -3.89 13.21
CA ILE A 151 -8.11 -2.53 12.88
C ILE A 151 -9.57 -2.31 13.28
N ALA A 152 -10.43 -3.27 12.99
CA ALA A 152 -11.85 -3.17 13.31
C ALA A 152 -12.09 -3.06 14.81
N GLU A 153 -11.21 -3.64 15.60
CA GLU A 153 -11.32 -3.59 17.06
C GLU A 153 -10.67 -2.37 17.67
N ALA A 154 -9.76 -1.76 16.95
CA ALA A 154 -9.05 -0.59 17.42
C ALA A 154 -9.89 0.66 17.26
#